data_cfed131cba82d5f7609d800ee7092a29
#
_entry.id   cfed131cba82d5f7609d800ee7092a29
#
_cell.length_a   1.000
_cell.length_b   1.000
_cell.length_c   1.000
_cell.angle_alpha   90.00
_cell.angle_beta   90.00
_cell.angle_gamma   90.00
#
_symmetry.space_group_name_H-M   'P 1'
#
loop_
_entity.id
_entity.type
_entity.pdbx_description
1 polymer ?
#
loop_
_entity_poly.entity_id
_entity_poly.type
_entity_poly.pdbx_seq_one_letter_code
_entity_poly.pdbx_strand_id
1 'polypeptide(L)'
;VQNKIYMYNLTTPFTVTTATYASKTCDLEGEHDALAFRFNSNGTAIFVLDTKATETIDKYSLTTPYDISTCSLVSGSPQDFEGGLEMRSFAFSNDGQKIFIFDADGNSSKHSIKQYSLSSSFDLSNPTLVTDYVGHNGNLNSIEDFAQGLEFSSDGTKMFITGNKEDTILAFSLSNPFDLSANVTYDGEHIVTDVVELGAITFSSDGSKTVSYTHLRAHETDS
;
A
#
# COMPACT_ATOMS: atom_id res chain seq x y z
N VAL A 1 -19.70 -7.92 -9.06
CA VAL A 1 -18.81 -8.43 -8.01
C VAL A 1 -18.96 -7.52 -6.81
N GLN A 2 -19.30 -8.06 -5.62
CA GLN A 2 -19.36 -7.26 -4.40
C GLN A 2 -17.93 -7.09 -3.88
N ASN A 3 -17.42 -5.87 -3.88
CA ASN A 3 -16.11 -5.56 -3.32
C ASN A 3 -16.22 -5.50 -1.79
N LYS A 4 -15.51 -6.41 -1.13
CA LYS A 4 -15.54 -6.58 0.33
C LYS A 4 -14.15 -6.81 0.88
N ILE A 5 -13.89 -6.28 2.04
CA ILE A 5 -12.77 -6.68 2.86
C ILE A 5 -13.24 -7.81 3.78
N TYR A 6 -12.48 -8.90 3.88
CA TYR A 6 -12.77 -10.05 4.73
C TYR A 6 -11.80 -10.13 5.90
N MET A 7 -12.29 -10.47 7.07
CA MET A 7 -11.46 -10.63 8.27
C MET A 7 -11.22 -12.10 8.59
N TYR A 8 -9.99 -12.43 8.91
CA TYR A 8 -9.58 -13.75 9.38
C TYR A 8 -8.89 -13.63 10.74
N ASN A 9 -9.18 -14.56 11.64
CA ASN A 9 -8.48 -14.70 12.91
C ASN A 9 -7.33 -15.70 12.75
N LEU A 10 -6.18 -15.41 13.34
CA LEU A 10 -5.05 -16.32 13.44
C LEU A 10 -4.98 -16.87 14.87
N THR A 11 -5.03 -18.19 15.03
CA THR A 11 -4.88 -18.81 16.37
C THR A 11 -3.43 -18.74 16.86
N THR A 12 -2.49 -18.65 15.91
CA THR A 12 -1.07 -18.38 16.21
C THR A 12 -0.66 -17.12 15.45
N PRO A 13 -0.19 -16.07 16.14
CA PRO A 13 0.23 -14.83 15.49
C PRO A 13 1.22 -15.08 14.36
N PHE A 14 1.01 -14.38 13.23
CA PHE A 14 1.83 -14.44 12.02
C PHE A 14 1.91 -15.83 11.35
N THR A 15 1.01 -16.77 11.70
CA THR A 15 0.96 -18.10 11.10
C THR A 15 -0.30 -18.23 10.26
N VAL A 16 -0.20 -17.91 8.97
CA VAL A 16 -1.35 -17.84 8.04
C VAL A 16 -2.09 -19.16 7.86
N THR A 17 -1.41 -20.30 8.06
CA THR A 17 -2.04 -21.63 8.04
C THR A 17 -3.04 -21.86 9.16
N THR A 18 -3.07 -20.99 10.18
CA THR A 18 -4.03 -21.01 11.27
C THR A 18 -5.22 -20.05 11.07
N ALA A 19 -5.30 -19.45 9.88
CA ALA A 19 -6.35 -18.50 9.55
C ALA A 19 -7.72 -19.16 9.52
N THR A 20 -8.67 -18.56 10.23
CA THR A 20 -10.09 -18.93 10.20
C THR A 20 -10.93 -17.70 9.88
N TYR A 21 -11.89 -17.85 8.98
CA TYR A 21 -12.77 -16.74 8.62
C TYR A 21 -13.55 -16.27 9.85
N ALA A 22 -13.46 -14.98 10.16
CA ALA A 22 -14.09 -14.39 11.35
C ALA A 22 -15.59 -14.12 11.18
N SER A 23 -16.19 -14.42 10.01
CA SER A 23 -17.55 -14.06 9.63
C SER A 23 -17.82 -12.55 9.70
N LYS A 24 -16.79 -11.75 9.44
CA LYS A 24 -16.84 -10.29 9.42
C LYS A 24 -16.39 -9.78 8.07
N THR A 25 -17.14 -8.83 7.53
CA THR A 25 -16.81 -8.15 6.26
C THR A 25 -17.06 -6.66 6.40
N CYS A 26 -16.34 -5.88 5.62
CA CYS A 26 -16.65 -4.50 5.29
C CYS A 26 -17.08 -4.44 3.84
N ASP A 27 -18.32 -4.02 3.57
CA ASP A 27 -18.80 -3.81 2.21
C ASP A 27 -18.30 -2.45 1.74
N LEU A 28 -17.55 -2.45 0.63
CA LEU A 28 -17.11 -1.21 0.00
C LEU A 28 -18.27 -0.64 -0.80
N GLU A 29 -18.66 0.61 -0.50
CA GLU A 29 -19.78 1.27 -1.16
C GLU A 29 -19.43 1.66 -2.59
N GLY A 30 -20.25 1.26 -3.56
CA GLY A 30 -20.05 1.55 -4.97
C GLY A 30 -19.37 0.42 -5.74
N GLU A 31 -18.90 0.76 -6.93
CA GLU A 31 -18.11 -0.14 -7.77
C GLU A 31 -16.64 0.21 -7.60
N HIS A 32 -15.87 -0.67 -7.00
CA HIS A 32 -14.46 -0.48 -6.71
C HIS A 32 -13.59 -1.52 -7.41
N ASP A 33 -12.38 -1.10 -7.80
CA ASP A 33 -11.23 -1.98 -8.08
C ASP A 33 -10.18 -1.70 -6.99
N ALA A 34 -10.47 -2.21 -5.76
CA ALA A 34 -9.61 -1.98 -4.62
C ALA A 34 -8.28 -2.72 -4.77
N LEU A 35 -7.18 -1.98 -4.83
CA LEU A 35 -5.82 -2.54 -4.95
C LEU A 35 -5.12 -2.69 -3.62
N ALA A 36 -5.30 -1.75 -2.71
CA ALA A 36 -4.62 -1.74 -1.43
C ALA A 36 -5.50 -1.16 -0.33
N PHE A 37 -5.25 -1.55 0.89
CA PHE A 37 -5.85 -0.90 2.05
C PHE A 37 -4.86 -0.78 3.20
N ARG A 38 -5.08 0.21 4.07
CA ARG A 38 -4.27 0.45 5.28
C ARG A 38 -5.18 0.84 6.44
N PHE A 39 -4.86 0.35 7.63
CA PHE A 39 -5.43 0.87 8.87
C PHE A 39 -4.67 2.13 9.30
N ASN A 40 -5.34 3.01 10.05
CA ASN A 40 -4.62 3.96 10.87
C ASN A 40 -4.01 3.26 12.10
N SER A 41 -3.13 3.95 12.82
CA SER A 41 -2.34 3.36 13.90
C SER A 41 -3.16 2.78 15.07
N ASN A 42 -4.38 3.24 15.30
CA ASN A 42 -5.25 2.77 16.38
C ASN A 42 -6.41 1.88 15.90
N GLY A 43 -6.47 1.54 14.61
CA GLY A 43 -7.48 0.66 14.05
C GLY A 43 -8.89 1.21 13.98
N THR A 44 -9.07 2.54 14.10
CA THR A 44 -10.40 3.19 14.03
C THR A 44 -10.80 3.65 12.63
N ALA A 45 -9.89 3.49 11.66
CA ALA A 45 -10.15 3.79 10.25
C ALA A 45 -9.42 2.82 9.32
N ILE A 46 -10.04 2.57 8.16
CA ILE A 46 -9.43 1.90 7.01
C ILE A 46 -9.40 2.89 5.85
N PHE A 47 -8.30 2.91 5.12
CA PHE A 47 -8.13 3.64 3.87
C PHE A 47 -8.03 2.61 2.74
N VAL A 48 -8.77 2.82 1.67
CA VAL A 48 -8.85 1.89 0.53
C VAL A 48 -8.49 2.63 -0.73
N LEU A 49 -7.48 2.14 -1.44
CA LEU A 49 -7.12 2.64 -2.76
C LEU A 49 -8.05 2.00 -3.79
N ASP A 50 -8.80 2.84 -4.51
CA ASP A 50 -9.69 2.47 -5.60
C ASP A 50 -9.17 3.02 -6.92
N THR A 51 -9.14 2.17 -7.96
CA THR A 51 -8.61 2.51 -9.28
C THR A 51 -9.66 2.46 -10.39
N LYS A 52 -10.96 2.32 -10.05
CA LYS A 52 -11.98 2.04 -11.07
C LYS A 52 -12.31 3.19 -12.01
N ALA A 53 -12.56 4.38 -11.51
CA ALA A 53 -13.01 5.51 -12.32
C ALA A 53 -12.07 6.72 -12.28
N THR A 54 -11.68 7.07 -11.09
CA THR A 54 -10.65 8.04 -10.76
C THR A 54 -9.87 7.42 -9.61
N GLU A 55 -8.56 7.40 -9.69
CA GLU A 55 -7.74 6.82 -8.64
C GLU A 55 -7.86 7.65 -7.38
N THR A 56 -8.46 7.06 -6.35
CA THR A 56 -8.82 7.73 -5.11
C THR A 56 -8.49 6.89 -3.91
N ILE A 57 -8.39 7.52 -2.75
CA ILE A 57 -8.31 6.82 -1.47
C ILE A 57 -9.55 7.11 -0.67
N ASP A 58 -10.36 6.07 -0.46
CA ASP A 58 -11.55 6.10 0.37
C ASP A 58 -11.22 5.87 1.83
N LYS A 59 -11.88 6.62 2.72
CA LYS A 59 -11.76 6.46 4.16
C LYS A 59 -13.03 5.87 4.74
N TYR A 60 -12.90 4.76 5.45
CA TYR A 60 -13.96 4.14 6.25
C TYR A 60 -13.63 4.29 7.74
N SER A 61 -14.58 4.75 8.53
CA SER A 61 -14.47 4.77 10.00
C SER A 61 -14.93 3.44 10.58
N LEU A 62 -14.30 3.04 11.70
CA LEU A 62 -14.66 1.85 12.47
C LEU A 62 -15.08 2.27 13.87
N THR A 63 -16.29 1.88 14.31
CA THR A 63 -16.77 2.18 15.67
C THR A 63 -16.08 1.32 16.73
N THR A 64 -15.58 0.15 16.33
CA THR A 64 -14.76 -0.74 17.17
C THR A 64 -13.41 -0.92 16.49
N PRO A 65 -12.28 -0.59 17.15
CA PRO A 65 -10.95 -0.72 16.56
C PRO A 65 -10.69 -2.12 15.98
N TYR A 66 -10.19 -2.14 14.75
CA TYR A 66 -9.87 -3.36 13.97
C TYR A 66 -11.06 -4.28 13.67
N ASP A 67 -12.29 -3.91 14.04
CA ASP A 67 -13.49 -4.67 13.70
C ASP A 67 -14.09 -4.14 12.39
N ILE A 68 -13.73 -4.76 11.28
CA ILE A 68 -14.16 -4.33 9.95
C ILE A 68 -15.68 -4.43 9.73
N SER A 69 -16.40 -5.24 10.53
CA SER A 69 -17.86 -5.31 10.43
C SER A 69 -18.57 -4.03 10.90
N THR A 70 -17.82 -3.12 11.52
CA THR A 70 -18.32 -1.81 11.99
C THR A 70 -17.94 -0.66 11.05
N CYS A 71 -17.45 -0.97 9.84
CA CYS A 71 -17.02 0.04 8.87
C CYS A 71 -18.20 0.87 8.34
N SER A 72 -17.93 2.14 8.09
CA SER A 72 -18.85 3.07 7.42
C SER A 72 -18.04 4.08 6.62
N LEU A 73 -18.42 4.31 5.36
CA LEU A 73 -17.78 5.30 4.50
C LEU A 73 -17.87 6.70 5.12
N VAL A 74 -16.76 7.40 5.16
CA VAL A 74 -16.71 8.78 5.69
C VAL A 74 -17.16 9.74 4.59
N SER A 75 -18.14 10.58 4.90
CA SER A 75 -18.65 11.60 3.98
C SER A 75 -17.54 12.57 3.56
N GLY A 76 -17.46 12.88 2.25
CA GLY A 76 -16.38 13.69 1.69
C GLY A 76 -15.13 12.89 1.28
N SER A 77 -15.10 11.57 1.49
CA SER A 77 -14.28 10.61 0.77
C SER A 77 -15.03 10.28 -0.55
N PRO A 78 -14.36 10.02 -1.68
CA PRO A 78 -12.94 9.75 -1.85
C PRO A 78 -12.05 11.00 -1.90
N GLN A 79 -10.76 10.83 -1.60
CA GLN A 79 -9.73 11.85 -1.83
C GLN A 79 -9.04 11.58 -3.15
N ASP A 80 -9.15 12.53 -4.08
CA ASP A 80 -8.37 12.59 -5.30
C ASP A 80 -7.06 13.34 -5.03
N PHE A 81 -5.94 12.77 -5.47
CA PHE A 81 -4.63 13.41 -5.43
C PHE A 81 -4.34 14.03 -6.79
N GLU A 82 -3.99 15.32 -6.81
CA GLU A 82 -3.81 16.10 -8.03
C GLU A 82 -2.88 15.40 -9.05
N GLY A 83 -3.27 15.44 -10.32
CA GLY A 83 -2.40 15.13 -11.45
C GLY A 83 -2.71 13.85 -12.21
N GLY A 84 -3.83 13.16 -11.94
CA GLY A 84 -4.18 11.95 -12.69
C GLY A 84 -3.13 10.84 -12.47
N LEU A 85 -2.80 10.58 -11.22
CA LEU A 85 -1.84 9.55 -10.82
C LEU A 85 -2.33 8.16 -11.23
N GLU A 86 -1.43 7.27 -11.58
CA GLU A 86 -1.70 5.83 -11.61
C GLU A 86 -1.24 5.18 -10.30
N MET A 87 -2.07 5.32 -9.27
CA MET A 87 -1.75 4.82 -7.94
C MET A 87 -1.76 3.28 -7.89
N ARG A 88 -0.66 2.69 -7.44
CA ARG A 88 -0.56 1.23 -7.27
C ARG A 88 -0.54 0.81 -5.81
N SER A 89 0.01 1.64 -4.95
CA SER A 89 0.09 1.40 -3.51
C SER A 89 0.22 2.70 -2.75
N PHE A 90 -0.02 2.65 -1.45
CA PHE A 90 0.21 3.78 -0.56
C PHE A 90 0.61 3.31 0.83
N ALA A 91 1.27 4.18 1.58
CA ALA A 91 1.65 3.95 2.98
C ALA A 91 1.52 5.25 3.78
N PHE A 92 1.39 5.12 5.10
CA PHE A 92 1.42 6.26 6.02
C PHE A 92 2.68 6.22 6.89
N SER A 93 3.11 7.39 7.37
CA SER A 93 3.97 7.44 8.55
C SER A 93 3.21 6.98 9.79
N ASN A 94 3.92 6.50 10.82
CA ASN A 94 3.31 5.96 12.03
C ASN A 94 2.40 6.95 12.75
N ASP A 95 2.76 8.24 12.72
CA ASP A 95 1.98 9.34 13.30
C ASP A 95 0.81 9.79 12.41
N GLY A 96 0.72 9.25 11.18
CA GLY A 96 -0.30 9.63 10.20
C GLY A 96 -0.17 11.05 9.66
N GLN A 97 0.96 11.73 9.87
CA GLN A 97 1.20 13.09 9.39
C GLN A 97 1.67 13.13 7.94
N LYS A 98 2.06 11.98 7.39
CA LYS A 98 2.51 11.85 6.01
C LYS A 98 1.82 10.68 5.33
N ILE A 99 1.54 10.84 4.04
CA ILE A 99 1.15 9.76 3.14
C ILE A 99 2.14 9.68 1.98
N PHE A 100 2.45 8.47 1.58
CA PHE A 100 3.32 8.13 0.46
C PHE A 100 2.50 7.38 -0.56
N ILE A 101 2.49 7.84 -1.80
CA ILE A 101 1.73 7.25 -2.90
C ILE A 101 2.71 6.76 -3.94
N PHE A 102 2.65 5.48 -4.26
CA PHE A 102 3.35 4.94 -5.41
C PHE A 102 2.54 5.25 -6.68
N ASP A 103 3.12 6.09 -7.53
CA ASP A 103 2.59 6.53 -8.81
C ASP A 103 3.30 5.81 -9.95
N ALA A 104 2.57 5.01 -10.70
CA ALA A 104 3.13 4.20 -11.80
C ALA A 104 3.24 4.96 -13.12
N ASP A 105 2.72 6.18 -13.24
CA ASP A 105 2.60 7.00 -14.46
C ASP A 105 2.46 6.14 -15.74
N GLY A 106 1.22 5.98 -16.26
CA GLY A 106 0.86 5.11 -17.39
C GLY A 106 1.63 5.30 -18.69
N ASN A 107 2.57 6.18 -18.69
CA ASN A 107 3.47 6.43 -19.82
C ASN A 107 4.86 5.78 -19.65
N SER A 108 4.95 4.70 -18.88
CA SER A 108 6.08 3.75 -18.77
C SER A 108 7.48 4.33 -18.57
N SER A 109 7.63 5.60 -18.28
CA SER A 109 8.96 6.22 -18.21
C SER A 109 9.33 6.84 -16.87
N LYS A 110 8.41 6.92 -15.88
CA LYS A 110 8.75 7.55 -14.60
C LYS A 110 7.83 7.09 -13.46
N HIS A 111 8.07 5.93 -12.92
CA HIS A 111 7.50 5.62 -11.61
C HIS A 111 8.07 6.55 -10.55
N SER A 112 7.24 6.97 -9.62
CA SER A 112 7.65 7.83 -8.52
C SER A 112 6.94 7.49 -7.22
N ILE A 113 7.48 7.97 -6.11
CA ILE A 113 6.80 7.95 -4.83
C ILE A 113 6.57 9.39 -4.41
N LYS A 114 5.32 9.80 -4.39
CA LYS A 114 4.92 11.13 -3.95
C LYS A 114 4.70 11.13 -2.45
N GLN A 115 5.45 11.96 -1.75
CA GLN A 115 5.26 12.19 -0.31
C GLN A 115 4.42 13.45 -0.11
N TYR A 116 3.32 13.31 0.62
CA TYR A 116 2.49 14.43 1.05
C TYR A 116 2.54 14.59 2.56
N SER A 117 2.51 15.85 3.03
CA SER A 117 2.21 16.19 4.41
C SER A 117 0.71 16.37 4.59
N LEU A 118 0.18 15.93 5.73
CA LEU A 118 -1.23 16.05 6.11
C LEU A 118 -1.38 17.10 7.20
N SER A 119 -2.47 17.87 7.15
CA SER A 119 -2.77 18.95 8.12
C SER A 119 -3.06 18.40 9.52
N SER A 120 -3.57 17.18 9.62
CA SER A 120 -3.73 16.40 10.84
C SER A 120 -3.61 14.91 10.56
N SER A 121 -3.35 14.12 11.61
CA SER A 121 -3.08 12.69 11.47
C SER A 121 -4.22 11.96 10.74
N PHE A 122 -3.88 11.26 9.64
CA PHE A 122 -4.79 10.48 8.82
C PHE A 122 -5.98 11.28 8.25
N ASP A 123 -5.77 12.57 8.03
CA ASP A 123 -6.74 13.45 7.37
C ASP A 123 -6.27 13.78 5.95
N LEU A 124 -6.94 13.21 4.97
CA LEU A 124 -6.62 13.35 3.56
C LEU A 124 -7.25 14.58 2.90
N SER A 125 -8.00 15.43 3.63
CA SER A 125 -8.79 16.51 3.04
C SER A 125 -7.97 17.61 2.35
N ASN A 126 -6.73 17.83 2.79
CA ASN A 126 -5.83 18.87 2.24
C ASN A 126 -4.37 18.38 2.24
N PRO A 127 -4.02 17.38 1.43
CA PRO A 127 -2.65 16.91 1.34
C PRO A 127 -1.78 17.96 0.63
N THR A 128 -0.58 18.17 1.13
CA THR A 128 0.41 19.08 0.51
C THR A 128 1.59 18.27 0.02
N LEU A 129 1.87 18.31 -1.30
CA LEU A 129 3.02 17.62 -1.88
C LEU A 129 4.33 18.20 -1.30
N VAL A 130 5.14 17.30 -0.74
CA VAL A 130 6.46 17.63 -0.17
C VAL A 130 7.57 17.33 -1.17
N THR A 131 7.52 16.15 -1.78
CA THR A 131 8.51 15.72 -2.77
C THR A 131 7.93 14.64 -3.69
N ASP A 132 8.51 14.56 -4.88
CA ASP A 132 8.29 13.52 -5.87
C ASP A 132 9.60 12.75 -6.04
N TYR A 133 9.70 11.59 -5.37
CA TYR A 133 10.90 10.76 -5.39
C TYR A 133 10.88 9.82 -6.59
N VAL A 134 11.75 10.08 -7.55
CA VAL A 134 11.85 9.32 -8.82
C VAL A 134 12.87 8.16 -8.78
N GLY A 135 13.36 7.82 -7.60
CA GLY A 135 14.17 6.63 -7.35
C GLY A 135 15.67 6.80 -7.61
N HIS A 136 16.36 5.65 -7.62
CA HIS A 136 17.79 5.57 -7.87
C HIS A 136 18.11 6.02 -9.29
N ASN A 137 19.13 6.90 -9.45
CA ASN A 137 19.50 7.53 -10.73
C ASN A 137 18.35 8.30 -11.42
N GLY A 138 17.34 8.74 -10.66
CA GLY A 138 16.24 9.55 -11.15
C GLY A 138 15.14 8.76 -11.88
N ASN A 139 15.15 7.41 -11.79
CA ASN A 139 14.12 6.58 -12.42
C ASN A 139 13.93 5.24 -11.69
N LEU A 140 12.78 5.04 -11.04
CA LEU A 140 12.42 3.75 -10.45
C LEU A 140 12.25 2.65 -11.51
N ASN A 141 11.85 2.99 -12.74
CA ASN A 141 11.71 2.02 -13.85
C ASN A 141 13.03 1.38 -14.25
N SER A 142 14.18 2.00 -13.94
CA SER A 142 15.47 1.39 -14.20
C SER A 142 15.75 0.17 -13.33
N ILE A 143 14.97 0.04 -12.25
CA ILE A 143 15.10 -1.03 -11.25
C ILE A 143 13.94 -2.00 -11.38
N GLU A 144 12.69 -1.49 -11.49
CA GLU A 144 11.48 -2.31 -11.57
C GLU A 144 10.42 -1.61 -12.44
N ASP A 145 9.98 -2.25 -13.54
CA ASP A 145 9.00 -1.66 -14.47
C ASP A 145 7.55 -1.80 -13.98
N PHE A 146 7.26 -2.77 -13.08
CA PHE A 146 5.91 -3.09 -12.62
C PHE A 146 5.84 -3.15 -11.10
N ALA A 147 6.16 -2.05 -10.43
CA ALA A 147 6.06 -1.98 -8.99
C ALA A 147 4.58 -2.05 -8.54
N GLN A 148 4.34 -2.86 -7.49
CA GLN A 148 3.00 -3.19 -7.00
C GLN A 148 2.80 -2.84 -5.52
N GLY A 149 3.86 -2.80 -4.73
CA GLY A 149 3.78 -2.59 -3.30
C GLY A 149 4.75 -1.55 -2.78
N LEU A 150 4.34 -0.84 -1.74
CA LEU A 150 5.15 0.11 -0.98
C LEU A 150 4.95 -0.16 0.50
N GLU A 151 6.06 -0.36 1.22
CA GLU A 151 6.06 -0.62 2.66
C GLU A 151 7.24 0.08 3.33
N PHE A 152 7.08 0.45 4.61
CA PHE A 152 8.15 1.01 5.43
C PHE A 152 8.45 0.09 6.60
N SER A 153 9.70 0.14 7.10
CA SER A 153 10.01 -0.42 8.42
C SER A 153 9.24 0.30 9.52
N SER A 154 9.04 -0.37 10.63
CA SER A 154 8.28 0.18 11.76
C SER A 154 8.86 1.48 12.32
N ASP A 155 10.16 1.72 12.16
CA ASP A 155 10.85 2.94 12.55
C ASP A 155 10.96 3.99 11.43
N GLY A 156 10.49 3.64 10.21
CA GLY A 156 10.52 4.52 9.03
C GLY A 156 11.90 4.77 8.43
N THR A 157 12.94 4.07 8.88
CA THR A 157 14.31 4.25 8.36
C THR A 157 14.58 3.45 7.10
N LYS A 158 13.70 2.50 6.77
CA LYS A 158 13.76 1.69 5.55
C LYS A 158 12.47 1.79 4.77
N MET A 159 12.59 1.76 3.45
CA MET A 159 11.49 1.68 2.50
C MET A 159 11.71 0.48 1.59
N PHE A 160 10.62 -0.22 1.28
CA PHE A 160 10.63 -1.39 0.41
C PHE A 160 9.61 -1.20 -0.71
N ILE A 161 10.02 -1.57 -1.92
CA ILE A 161 9.17 -1.58 -3.10
C ILE A 161 9.16 -2.99 -3.65
N THR A 162 7.99 -3.50 -4.00
CA THR A 162 7.86 -4.79 -4.68
C THR A 162 7.43 -4.61 -6.12
N GLY A 163 7.96 -5.44 -6.99
CA GLY A 163 7.58 -5.47 -8.39
C GLY A 163 7.42 -6.89 -8.91
N ASN A 164 6.55 -7.04 -9.90
CA ASN A 164 6.17 -8.35 -10.45
C ASN A 164 6.85 -8.69 -11.78
N LYS A 165 7.68 -7.81 -12.33
CA LYS A 165 8.40 -8.10 -13.57
C LYS A 165 9.55 -9.09 -13.34
N GLU A 166 10.34 -8.83 -12.30
CA GLU A 166 11.47 -9.66 -11.90
C GLU A 166 11.24 -10.35 -10.56
N ASP A 167 9.99 -10.25 -10.02
CA ASP A 167 9.63 -10.75 -8.69
C ASP A 167 10.60 -10.27 -7.60
N THR A 168 10.88 -8.95 -7.61
CA THR A 168 11.90 -8.35 -6.75
C THR A 168 11.33 -7.57 -5.58
N ILE A 169 12.10 -7.54 -4.50
CA ILE A 169 11.95 -6.63 -3.38
C ILE A 169 13.14 -5.68 -3.39
N LEU A 170 12.90 -4.40 -3.63
CA LEU A 170 13.91 -3.35 -3.57
C LEU A 170 13.94 -2.76 -2.16
N ALA A 171 15.12 -2.48 -1.64
CA ALA A 171 15.32 -1.91 -0.32
C ALA A 171 16.06 -0.57 -0.40
N PHE A 172 15.59 0.39 0.39
CA PHE A 172 16.16 1.73 0.49
C PHE A 172 16.33 2.14 1.95
N SER A 173 17.41 2.86 2.25
CA SER A 173 17.65 3.51 3.54
C SER A 173 17.30 5.00 3.46
N LEU A 174 16.58 5.48 4.44
CA LEU A 174 16.24 6.89 4.60
C LEU A 174 17.11 7.52 5.70
N SER A 175 17.74 8.66 5.40
CA SER A 175 18.54 9.40 6.40
C SER A 175 17.70 10.00 7.52
N ASN A 176 16.43 10.33 7.23
CA ASN A 176 15.43 10.73 8.19
C ASN A 176 14.21 9.79 8.10
N PRO A 177 13.66 9.32 9.23
CA PRO A 177 12.49 8.44 9.21
C PRO A 177 11.30 9.04 8.45
N PHE A 178 10.71 8.26 7.56
CA PHE A 178 9.55 8.67 6.76
C PHE A 178 9.77 10.01 6.02
N ASP A 179 10.96 10.22 5.43
CA ASP A 179 11.26 11.48 4.74
C ASP A 179 12.04 11.23 3.44
N LEU A 180 11.31 11.30 2.32
CA LEU A 180 11.87 11.14 0.97
C LEU A 180 12.47 12.45 0.41
N SER A 181 12.27 13.58 1.09
CA SER A 181 12.91 14.87 0.73
C SER A 181 14.37 14.96 1.18
N ALA A 182 14.74 14.08 2.12
CA ALA A 182 16.12 13.93 2.59
C ALA A 182 16.89 12.90 1.71
N ASN A 183 18.09 12.51 2.16
CA ASN A 183 18.86 11.53 1.39
C ASN A 183 18.26 10.12 1.50
N VAL A 184 17.97 9.53 0.33
CA VAL A 184 17.51 8.15 0.18
C VAL A 184 18.59 7.36 -0.55
N THR A 185 19.03 6.28 0.04
CA THR A 185 20.08 5.41 -0.50
C THR A 185 19.49 4.08 -0.93
N TYR A 186 19.76 3.64 -2.14
CA TYR A 186 19.44 2.29 -2.59
C TYR A 186 20.35 1.26 -1.93
N ASP A 187 19.80 0.30 -1.21
CA ASP A 187 20.55 -0.71 -0.47
C ASP A 187 20.77 -2.00 -1.27
N GLY A 188 19.91 -2.24 -2.27
CA GLY A 188 19.94 -3.43 -3.10
C GLY A 188 18.57 -4.06 -3.32
N GLU A 189 18.58 -5.23 -3.90
CA GLU A 189 17.38 -5.98 -4.26
C GLU A 189 17.47 -7.45 -3.83
N HIS A 190 16.31 -8.08 -3.65
CA HIS A 190 16.18 -9.51 -3.45
C HIS A 190 15.16 -10.08 -4.45
N ILE A 191 15.60 -11.06 -5.27
CA ILE A 191 14.72 -11.77 -6.20
C ILE A 191 14.04 -12.91 -5.44
N VAL A 192 12.71 -12.94 -5.48
CA VAL A 192 11.91 -13.98 -4.83
C VAL A 192 11.66 -15.10 -5.84
N THR A 193 12.35 -16.22 -5.70
CA THR A 193 12.38 -17.29 -6.72
C THR A 193 11.19 -18.24 -6.70
N ASP A 194 10.40 -18.23 -5.61
CA ASP A 194 9.31 -19.21 -5.39
C ASP A 194 7.93 -18.62 -5.64
N VAL A 195 7.84 -17.46 -6.28
CA VAL A 195 6.59 -16.75 -6.56
C VAL A 195 6.46 -16.44 -8.04
N VAL A 196 5.22 -16.24 -8.48
CA VAL A 196 4.88 -15.70 -9.79
C VAL A 196 4.02 -14.48 -9.55
N GLU A 197 4.39 -13.33 -10.11
CA GLU A 197 3.71 -12.04 -9.95
C GLU A 197 3.68 -11.59 -8.47
N LEU A 198 4.85 -11.22 -7.95
CA LEU A 198 4.99 -10.65 -6.60
C LEU A 198 4.17 -9.36 -6.48
N GLY A 199 3.14 -9.40 -5.64
CA GLY A 199 2.29 -8.25 -5.34
C GLY A 199 2.83 -7.41 -4.16
N ALA A 200 1.99 -7.16 -3.17
CA ALA A 200 2.38 -6.43 -1.97
C ALA A 200 3.14 -7.31 -0.97
N ILE A 201 3.96 -6.68 -0.15
CA ILE A 201 4.58 -7.29 1.03
C ILE A 201 4.15 -6.54 2.31
N THR A 202 4.27 -7.22 3.43
CA THR A 202 4.24 -6.60 4.75
C THR A 202 5.20 -7.32 5.69
N PHE A 203 5.70 -6.59 6.69
CA PHE A 203 6.65 -7.12 7.67
C PHE A 203 6.01 -7.33 9.04
N SER A 204 6.57 -8.27 9.81
CA SER A 204 6.33 -8.31 11.25
C SER A 204 6.88 -7.04 11.91
N SER A 205 6.33 -6.67 13.08
CA SER A 205 6.71 -5.44 13.78
C SER A 205 8.20 -5.36 14.13
N ASP A 206 8.88 -6.50 14.25
CA ASP A 206 10.32 -6.61 14.50
C ASP A 206 11.17 -6.74 13.20
N GLY A 207 10.51 -6.73 12.03
CA GLY A 207 11.16 -6.86 10.73
C GLY A 207 11.79 -8.23 10.44
N SER A 208 11.62 -9.22 11.33
CA SER A 208 12.26 -10.54 11.19
C SER A 208 11.54 -11.46 10.21
N LYS A 209 10.31 -11.13 9.85
CA LYS A 209 9.47 -11.91 8.92
C LYS A 209 8.78 -10.99 7.93
N THR A 210 8.64 -11.46 6.71
CA THR A 210 7.79 -10.84 5.70
C THR A 210 6.81 -11.86 5.15
N VAL A 211 5.65 -11.39 4.72
CA VAL A 211 4.69 -12.13 3.92
C VAL A 211 4.42 -11.38 2.65
N SER A 212 4.30 -12.11 1.54
CA SER A 212 3.95 -11.55 0.25
C SER A 212 2.59 -12.06 -0.19
N TYR A 213 1.90 -11.26 -0.98
CA TYR A 213 0.69 -11.65 -1.68
C TYR A 213 1.03 -11.83 -3.16
N THR A 214 0.69 -12.99 -3.72
CA THR A 214 0.87 -13.28 -5.14
C THR A 214 -0.49 -13.50 -5.78
N HIS A 215 -0.74 -12.89 -6.94
CA HIS A 215 -1.92 -13.16 -7.76
C HIS A 215 -1.67 -14.40 -8.61
N LEU A 216 -2.19 -15.55 -8.20
CA LEU A 216 -2.38 -16.66 -9.13
C LEU A 216 -3.57 -16.30 -10.03
N ARG A 217 -3.33 -15.84 -11.24
CA ARG A 217 -4.37 -15.86 -12.27
C ARG A 217 -4.69 -17.33 -12.52
N ALA A 218 -5.92 -17.74 -12.24
CA ALA A 218 -6.42 -19.02 -12.72
C ALA A 218 -6.28 -18.98 -14.26
N HIS A 219 -5.38 -19.79 -14.81
CA HIS A 219 -5.40 -20.08 -16.23
C HIS A 219 -6.74 -20.76 -16.50
N GLU A 220 -7.67 -20.02 -17.10
CA GLU A 220 -8.78 -20.65 -17.81
C GLU A 220 -8.15 -21.48 -18.94
N THR A 221 -8.06 -22.76 -18.73
CA THR A 221 -7.79 -23.71 -19.81
C THR A 221 -9.07 -23.80 -20.62
N ASP A 222 -9.16 -22.99 -21.68
CA ASP A 222 -10.12 -23.21 -22.74
C ASP A 222 -9.87 -24.61 -23.34
N SER A 223 -10.80 -25.51 -23.08
CA SER A 223 -10.92 -26.84 -23.71
C SER A 223 -12.09 -26.87 -24.64
#